data_193a16ab565151cb434c43cb3315f2cf
#
_entry.id   193a16ab565151cb434c43cb3315f2cf
#
_cell.length_a   1.000
_cell.length_b   1.000
_cell.length_c   1.000
_cell.angle_alpha   90.00
_cell.angle_beta   90.00
_cell.angle_gamma   90.00
#
_symmetry.space_group_name_H-M   'P 1'
#
loop_
_entity.id
_entity.type
_entity.pdbx_description
1 polymer ?
#
loop_
_entity_poly.entity_id
_entity_poly.type
_entity_poly.pdbx_seq_one_letter_code
_entity_poly.pdbx_strand_id
1 'polypeptide(L)'
;VTLVVESKKEVENLVLPTISGRIEEGQSLSAYVLTGGSTSGTFSWKNPNDTISAEESTEYGLIYEPSSPLYAVKDTFIKLRGVVPVYTMLVTAGSNGSVKLEGRTANDRYAGDSRLTATAIADKNYVFVKWSDGNTSANRTLEATKNRNISAEFAPIEYEVTFDTPSNGSLNVYANGERVTSGEKWL
;
A
#
# COMPACT_ATOMS: atom_id res chain seq x y z
N VAL A 1 -66.89 11.09 9.17
CA VAL A 1 -65.74 10.29 9.62
C VAL A 1 -64.56 11.24 9.73
N THR A 2 -64.13 11.52 10.97
CA THR A 2 -62.95 12.37 11.21
C THR A 2 -61.74 11.42 11.17
N LEU A 3 -60.84 11.58 10.19
CA LEU A 3 -59.59 10.84 10.14
C LEU A 3 -58.63 11.47 11.16
N VAL A 4 -58.37 10.75 12.25
CA VAL A 4 -57.33 11.14 13.21
C VAL A 4 -56.00 10.54 12.70
N VAL A 5 -55.11 11.38 12.22
CA VAL A 5 -53.74 11.00 11.89
C VAL A 5 -52.92 11.06 13.18
N GLU A 6 -52.68 9.94 13.83
CA GLU A 6 -51.78 9.90 14.99
C GLU A 6 -50.32 10.03 14.49
N SER A 7 -49.57 10.93 15.12
CA SER A 7 -48.13 11.02 14.87
C SER A 7 -47.41 9.77 15.42
N LYS A 8 -46.42 9.26 14.70
CA LYS A 8 -45.56 8.16 15.19
C LYS A 8 -44.86 8.57 16.48
N LYS A 9 -44.67 7.60 17.37
CA LYS A 9 -43.96 7.81 18.64
C LYS A 9 -42.45 7.89 18.37
N GLU A 10 -41.74 8.67 19.19
CA GLU A 10 -40.26 8.69 19.17
C GLU A 10 -39.69 7.46 19.90
N VAL A 11 -38.54 6.98 19.41
CA VAL A 11 -37.78 5.92 20.10
C VAL A 11 -36.90 6.56 21.16
N GLU A 12 -37.13 6.21 22.43
CA GLU A 12 -36.31 6.64 23.56
C GLU A 12 -35.33 5.55 23.98
N ASN A 13 -34.23 5.93 24.66
CA ASN A 13 -33.25 5.02 25.25
C ASN A 13 -32.65 4.02 24.23
N LEU A 14 -32.26 4.50 23.06
CA LEU A 14 -31.69 3.68 22.01
C LEU A 14 -30.29 3.18 22.42
N VAL A 15 -30.11 1.88 22.46
CA VAL A 15 -28.80 1.24 22.63
C VAL A 15 -28.13 1.13 21.25
N LEU A 16 -26.97 1.75 21.09
CA LEU A 16 -26.24 1.75 19.83
C LEU A 16 -25.62 0.38 19.53
N PRO A 17 -25.47 0.02 18.25
CA PRO A 17 -24.77 -1.18 17.85
C PRO A 17 -23.26 -1.05 18.09
N THR A 18 -22.56 -2.17 18.02
CA THR A 18 -21.11 -2.25 18.04
C THR A 18 -20.58 -2.72 16.68
N ILE A 19 -19.31 -2.50 16.45
CA ILE A 19 -18.58 -3.01 15.30
C ILE A 19 -17.56 -4.02 15.81
N SER A 20 -17.49 -5.20 15.18
CA SER A 20 -16.49 -6.22 15.50
C SER A 20 -15.28 -6.09 14.58
N GLY A 21 -14.08 -6.30 15.15
CA GLY A 21 -12.82 -6.28 14.42
C GLY A 21 -12.07 -4.95 14.50
N ARG A 22 -10.95 -4.89 13.79
CA ARG A 22 -10.11 -3.70 13.72
C ARG A 22 -10.72 -2.69 12.74
N ILE A 23 -10.90 -1.47 13.18
CA ILE A 23 -11.39 -0.37 12.35
C ILE A 23 -10.17 0.34 11.76
N GLU A 24 -10.06 0.35 10.44
CA GLU A 24 -8.91 0.93 9.73
C GLU A 24 -9.28 2.23 9.05
N GLU A 25 -8.35 3.19 9.10
CA GLU A 25 -8.48 4.45 8.38
C GLU A 25 -8.60 4.22 6.87
N GLY A 26 -9.40 5.05 6.21
CA GLY A 26 -9.61 5.01 4.76
C GLY A 26 -10.54 3.90 4.27
N GLN A 27 -10.96 2.96 5.14
CA GLN A 27 -11.95 1.95 4.77
C GLN A 27 -13.35 2.54 4.75
N SER A 28 -14.18 2.08 3.81
CA SER A 28 -15.59 2.46 3.74
C SER A 28 -16.38 1.84 4.89
N LEU A 29 -17.38 2.58 5.41
CA LEU A 29 -18.30 2.08 6.44
C LEU A 29 -19.03 0.79 6.01
N SER A 30 -19.30 0.62 4.72
CA SER A 30 -19.92 -0.59 4.17
C SER A 30 -19.12 -1.87 4.39
N ALA A 31 -17.80 -1.78 4.69
CA ALA A 31 -16.96 -2.92 5.02
C ALA A 31 -17.21 -3.46 6.43
N TYR A 32 -17.96 -2.72 7.27
CA TYR A 32 -18.18 -3.05 8.68
C TYR A 32 -19.63 -3.39 8.97
N VAL A 33 -19.82 -4.54 9.61
CA VAL A 33 -21.14 -5.02 10.04
C VAL A 33 -21.48 -4.46 11.41
N LEU A 34 -22.65 -3.84 11.51
CA LEU A 34 -23.22 -3.38 12.78
C LEU A 34 -23.82 -4.59 13.52
N THR A 35 -23.46 -4.79 14.78
CA THR A 35 -23.91 -5.92 15.59
C THR A 35 -24.47 -5.46 16.94
N GLY A 36 -25.51 -6.13 17.42
CA GLY A 36 -26.14 -5.78 18.70
C GLY A 36 -26.92 -4.47 18.63
N GLY A 37 -27.06 -3.81 19.76
CA GLY A 37 -27.90 -2.63 19.93
C GLY A 37 -29.34 -2.96 20.29
N SER A 38 -30.24 -1.98 20.14
CA SER A 38 -31.66 -2.16 20.43
C SER A 38 -32.30 -3.25 19.55
N THR A 39 -32.92 -4.26 20.16
CA THR A 39 -33.46 -5.45 19.48
C THR A 39 -34.87 -5.26 18.88
N SER A 40 -35.52 -4.12 19.15
CA SER A 40 -36.82 -3.77 18.62
C SER A 40 -36.81 -3.10 17.25
N GLY A 41 -35.70 -3.25 16.52
CA GLY A 41 -35.49 -2.69 15.18
C GLY A 41 -34.13 -3.08 14.61
N THR A 42 -33.73 -2.42 13.52
CA THR A 42 -32.46 -2.65 12.82
C THR A 42 -31.68 -1.35 12.65
N PHE A 43 -30.35 -1.48 12.68
CA PHE A 43 -29.43 -0.39 12.37
C PHE A 43 -28.83 -0.55 10.98
N SER A 44 -28.69 0.58 10.28
CA SER A 44 -27.95 0.67 9.04
C SER A 44 -27.08 1.93 9.02
N TRP A 45 -26.04 1.93 8.20
CA TRP A 45 -25.24 3.14 7.93
C TRP A 45 -26.07 4.14 7.13
N LYS A 46 -26.09 5.40 7.56
CA LYS A 46 -26.75 6.46 6.80
C LYS A 46 -26.03 6.75 5.48
N ASN A 47 -24.70 6.75 5.51
CA ASN A 47 -23.84 6.95 4.36
C ASN A 47 -22.79 5.81 4.29
N PRO A 48 -23.13 4.65 3.75
CA PRO A 48 -22.25 3.48 3.78
C PRO A 48 -20.93 3.65 3.00
N ASN A 49 -20.85 4.64 2.12
CA ASN A 49 -19.65 4.96 1.33
C ASN A 49 -18.70 5.96 2.02
N ASP A 50 -19.09 6.54 3.16
CA ASP A 50 -18.17 7.39 3.92
C ASP A 50 -16.97 6.56 4.39
N THR A 51 -15.79 7.18 4.38
CA THR A 51 -14.54 6.54 4.81
C THR A 51 -14.21 6.88 6.26
N ILE A 52 -13.61 5.92 6.94
CA ILE A 52 -13.22 6.06 8.34
C ILE A 52 -11.99 6.96 8.45
N SER A 53 -12.06 7.93 9.36
CA SER A 53 -10.96 8.84 9.71
C SER A 53 -10.16 8.30 10.90
N ALA A 54 -8.84 8.59 10.93
CA ALA A 54 -7.99 8.36 12.11
C ALA A 54 -8.17 9.44 13.19
N GLU A 55 -8.90 10.50 12.91
CA GLU A 55 -9.18 11.57 13.89
C GLU A 55 -10.05 11.05 15.02
N GLU A 56 -9.76 11.51 16.23
CA GLU A 56 -10.54 11.15 17.41
C GLU A 56 -11.96 11.70 17.30
N SER A 57 -12.92 10.84 17.66
CA SER A 57 -14.32 11.21 17.82
C SER A 57 -15.03 11.65 16.53
N THR A 58 -14.62 11.17 15.37
CA THR A 58 -15.41 11.36 14.14
C THR A 58 -16.75 10.65 14.26
N GLU A 59 -17.82 11.40 13.99
CA GLU A 59 -19.19 10.90 14.06
C GLU A 59 -19.65 10.36 12.71
N TYR A 60 -20.23 9.15 12.73
CA TYR A 60 -20.79 8.50 11.54
C TYR A 60 -22.26 8.24 11.73
N GLY A 61 -23.06 8.65 10.75
CA GLY A 61 -24.51 8.57 10.81
C GLY A 61 -25.04 7.13 10.75
N LEU A 62 -26.03 6.86 11.60
CA LEU A 62 -26.79 5.63 11.62
C LEU A 62 -28.27 5.95 11.44
N ILE A 63 -28.99 5.02 10.80
CA ILE A 63 -30.45 5.00 10.74
C ILE A 63 -30.92 3.81 11.57
N TYR A 64 -31.81 4.05 12.49
CA TYR A 64 -32.52 3.01 13.24
C TYR A 64 -33.96 2.90 12.72
N GLU A 65 -34.31 1.73 12.20
CA GLU A 65 -35.67 1.38 11.77
C GLU A 65 -36.35 0.49 12.81
N PRO A 66 -37.32 1.01 13.57
CA PRO A 66 -38.07 0.20 14.51
C PRO A 66 -38.90 -0.85 13.83
N SER A 67 -38.99 -2.06 14.42
CA SER A 67 -39.83 -3.15 13.91
C SER A 67 -41.33 -2.84 14.00
N SER A 68 -41.73 -1.93 14.90
CA SER A 68 -43.12 -1.52 15.06
C SER A 68 -43.42 -0.28 14.23
N PRO A 69 -44.48 -0.28 13.40
CA PRO A 69 -44.88 0.86 12.58
C PRO A 69 -45.39 2.05 13.42
N LEU A 70 -45.62 1.86 14.72
CA LEU A 70 -46.05 2.91 15.66
C LEU A 70 -44.93 3.91 16.00
N TYR A 71 -43.66 3.55 15.72
CA TYR A 71 -42.52 4.40 15.99
C TYR A 71 -41.94 5.02 14.70
N ALA A 72 -41.35 6.19 14.86
CA ALA A 72 -40.65 6.83 13.74
C ALA A 72 -39.24 6.24 13.55
N VAL A 73 -38.78 6.24 12.32
CA VAL A 73 -37.35 5.99 11.99
C VAL A 73 -36.51 7.07 12.67
N LYS A 74 -35.40 6.70 13.28
CA LYS A 74 -34.55 7.61 14.02
C LYS A 74 -33.15 7.69 13.46
N ASP A 75 -32.71 8.88 13.12
CA ASP A 75 -31.32 9.20 12.84
C ASP A 75 -30.53 9.29 14.15
N THR A 76 -29.35 8.69 14.17
CA THR A 76 -28.42 8.78 15.28
C THR A 76 -26.98 8.72 14.74
N PHE A 77 -25.99 8.66 15.59
CA PHE A 77 -24.59 8.55 15.18
C PHE A 77 -23.81 7.67 16.14
N ILE A 78 -22.69 7.15 15.64
CA ILE A 78 -21.68 6.43 16.41
C ILE A 78 -20.33 7.13 16.23
N LYS A 79 -19.53 7.20 17.28
CA LYS A 79 -18.17 7.73 17.22
C LYS A 79 -17.19 6.60 16.95
N LEU A 80 -16.42 6.73 15.90
CA LEU A 80 -15.39 5.77 15.52
C LEU A 80 -14.06 6.48 15.29
N ARG A 81 -12.99 5.73 15.51
CA ARG A 81 -11.62 6.12 15.16
C ARG A 81 -10.96 4.99 14.39
N GLY A 82 -10.49 5.28 13.19
CA GLY A 82 -9.68 4.36 12.40
C GLY A 82 -8.27 4.26 12.95
N VAL A 83 -7.70 3.08 12.84
CA VAL A 83 -6.28 2.86 13.09
C VAL A 83 -5.54 2.95 11.76
N VAL A 84 -4.53 3.82 11.68
CA VAL A 84 -3.66 3.91 10.51
C VAL A 84 -2.99 2.55 10.30
N PRO A 85 -3.16 1.91 9.14
CA PRO A 85 -2.49 0.64 8.85
C PRO A 85 -0.96 0.84 8.86
N VAL A 86 -0.22 -0.18 9.27
CA VAL A 86 1.25 -0.16 9.27
C VAL A 86 1.76 -1.32 8.44
N TYR A 87 2.60 -1.01 7.46
CA TYR A 87 3.17 -1.98 6.53
C TYR A 87 4.67 -2.17 6.73
N THR A 88 5.16 -3.39 6.50
CA THR A 88 6.59 -3.69 6.46
C THR A 88 7.09 -3.54 5.02
N MET A 89 8.10 -2.67 4.83
CA MET A 89 8.74 -2.43 3.54
C MET A 89 10.21 -2.80 3.66
N LEU A 90 10.56 -4.05 3.34
CA LEU A 90 11.96 -4.49 3.34
C LEU A 90 12.57 -4.21 1.96
N VAL A 91 13.54 -3.29 1.92
CA VAL A 91 14.24 -2.92 0.69
C VAL A 91 15.73 -3.23 0.87
N THR A 92 16.25 -4.14 0.06
CA THR A 92 17.60 -4.69 0.15
C THR A 92 18.35 -4.57 -1.17
N ALA A 93 19.68 -4.75 -1.11
CA ALA A 93 20.52 -4.93 -2.28
C ALA A 93 20.87 -6.41 -2.43
N GLY A 94 21.00 -6.88 -3.67
CA GLY A 94 21.73 -8.09 -4.01
C GLY A 94 23.24 -7.88 -3.91
N SER A 95 24.03 -8.86 -4.35
CA SER A 95 25.49 -8.74 -4.43
C SER A 95 25.91 -7.65 -5.42
N ASN A 96 27.08 -7.05 -5.18
CA ASN A 96 27.73 -6.08 -6.06
C ASN A 96 27.03 -4.72 -6.18
N GLY A 97 26.40 -4.32 -5.09
CA GLY A 97 25.79 -2.99 -4.97
C GLY A 97 25.15 -2.75 -3.60
N SER A 98 24.57 -1.59 -3.44
CA SER A 98 23.90 -1.16 -2.22
C SER A 98 22.60 -0.44 -2.54
N VAL A 99 21.76 -0.26 -1.51
CA VAL A 99 20.53 0.54 -1.61
C VAL A 99 20.56 1.62 -0.54
N LYS A 100 20.41 2.87 -0.98
CA LYS A 100 20.08 3.99 -0.11
C LYS A 100 18.55 4.10 -0.05
N LEU A 101 18.00 4.07 1.15
CA LEU A 101 16.56 4.25 1.39
C LEU A 101 16.35 5.51 2.23
N GLU A 102 15.81 6.56 1.61
CA GLU A 102 15.41 7.78 2.30
C GLU A 102 14.04 7.57 2.97
N GLY A 103 13.91 8.05 4.21
CA GLY A 103 12.73 7.80 5.03
C GLY A 103 12.76 6.46 5.77
N ARG A 104 13.92 5.76 5.83
CA ARG A 104 14.03 4.46 6.50
C ARG A 104 13.77 4.57 7.99
N THR A 105 12.88 3.71 8.51
CA THR A 105 12.65 3.54 9.94
C THR A 105 13.51 2.39 10.49
N ALA A 106 13.77 2.38 11.81
CA ALA A 106 14.64 1.41 12.44
C ALA A 106 14.16 -0.05 12.32
N ASN A 107 12.87 -0.27 12.08
CA ASN A 107 12.23 -1.60 12.00
C ASN A 107 11.56 -1.88 10.66
N ASP A 108 11.85 -1.08 9.63
CA ASP A 108 11.26 -1.15 8.28
C ASP A 108 9.71 -1.17 8.27
N ARG A 109 9.09 -0.53 9.29
CA ARG A 109 7.63 -0.40 9.41
C ARG A 109 7.19 1.04 9.16
N TYR A 110 6.19 1.21 8.33
CA TYR A 110 5.73 2.51 7.85
C TYR A 110 4.21 2.61 7.95
N ALA A 111 3.74 3.78 8.37
CA ALA A 111 2.31 4.09 8.30
C ALA A 111 1.82 4.00 6.85
N GLY A 112 0.55 3.67 6.68
CA GLY A 112 -0.08 3.66 5.35
C GLY A 112 0.17 4.97 4.61
N ASP A 113 0.33 4.87 3.30
CA ASP A 113 0.63 5.98 2.37
C ASP A 113 1.97 6.70 2.59
N SER A 114 2.82 6.23 3.52
CA SER A 114 4.19 6.71 3.64
C SER A 114 4.95 6.52 2.33
N ARG A 115 5.71 7.55 1.93
CA ARG A 115 6.55 7.53 0.73
C ARG A 115 8.02 7.40 1.10
N LEU A 116 8.71 6.52 0.39
CA LEU A 116 10.13 6.22 0.56
C LEU A 116 10.81 6.37 -0.79
N THR A 117 12.01 6.93 -0.81
CA THR A 117 12.83 6.97 -2.03
C THR A 117 13.93 5.93 -1.92
N ALA A 118 13.90 4.93 -2.82
CA ALA A 118 14.91 3.90 -2.92
C ALA A 118 15.85 4.21 -4.11
N THR A 119 17.15 4.23 -3.85
CA THR A 119 18.20 4.42 -4.86
C THR A 119 19.12 3.23 -4.84
N ALA A 120 19.18 2.47 -5.94
CA ALA A 120 20.13 1.40 -6.15
C ALA A 120 21.48 1.98 -6.61
N ILE A 121 22.56 1.57 -5.97
CA ILE A 121 23.93 2.04 -6.23
C ILE A 121 24.79 0.83 -6.53
N ALA A 122 25.24 0.71 -7.77
CA ALA A 122 26.12 -0.39 -8.19
C ALA A 122 27.55 -0.18 -7.68
N ASP A 123 28.23 -1.27 -7.36
CA ASP A 123 29.66 -1.27 -7.07
C ASP A 123 30.48 -1.00 -8.34
N LYS A 124 31.78 -0.75 -8.18
CA LYS A 124 32.69 -0.54 -9.30
C LYS A 124 32.65 -1.73 -10.25
N ASN A 125 32.58 -1.49 -11.56
CA ASN A 125 32.46 -2.46 -12.65
C ASN A 125 31.13 -3.22 -12.71
N TYR A 126 30.10 -2.74 -11.99
CA TYR A 126 28.75 -3.29 -12.05
C TYR A 126 27.75 -2.21 -12.47
N VAL A 127 26.58 -2.65 -12.94
CA VAL A 127 25.46 -1.80 -13.33
C VAL A 127 24.19 -2.31 -12.65
N PHE A 128 23.30 -1.39 -12.25
CA PHE A 128 21.97 -1.76 -11.81
C PHE A 128 21.16 -2.32 -12.99
N VAL A 129 20.53 -3.46 -12.80
CA VAL A 129 19.71 -4.13 -13.83
C VAL A 129 18.23 -3.79 -13.61
N LYS A 130 17.70 -4.19 -12.47
CA LYS A 130 16.28 -4.01 -12.11
C LYS A 130 16.06 -4.24 -10.62
N TRP A 131 14.89 -3.90 -10.18
CA TRP A 131 14.33 -4.35 -8.90
C TRP A 131 13.64 -5.70 -9.08
N SER A 132 13.51 -6.47 -8.01
CA SER A 132 12.85 -7.80 -8.00
C SER A 132 11.39 -7.78 -8.46
N ASP A 133 10.73 -6.62 -8.44
CA ASP A 133 9.38 -6.40 -8.97
C ASP A 133 9.36 -6.00 -10.46
N GLY A 134 10.52 -6.04 -11.14
CA GLY A 134 10.68 -5.76 -12.57
C GLY A 134 10.91 -4.29 -12.92
N ASN A 135 10.87 -3.36 -11.96
CA ASN A 135 11.15 -1.95 -12.23
C ASN A 135 12.64 -1.72 -12.56
N THR A 136 12.94 -0.97 -13.63
CA THR A 136 14.31 -0.72 -14.14
C THR A 136 14.87 0.64 -13.81
N SER A 137 14.15 1.49 -13.08
CA SER A 137 14.65 2.79 -12.62
C SER A 137 15.46 2.62 -11.35
N ALA A 138 16.76 2.92 -11.39
CA ALA A 138 17.65 2.82 -10.23
C ALA A 138 17.18 3.69 -9.05
N ASN A 139 16.55 4.84 -9.33
CA ASN A 139 15.90 5.69 -8.34
C ASN A 139 14.38 5.60 -8.50
N ARG A 140 13.68 5.28 -7.41
CA ARG A 140 12.22 5.15 -7.42
C ARG A 140 11.58 5.52 -6.10
N THR A 141 10.33 5.97 -6.17
CA THR A 141 9.47 6.15 -4.99
C THR A 141 8.66 4.88 -4.74
N LEU A 142 8.59 4.46 -3.48
CA LEU A 142 7.78 3.36 -2.99
C LEU A 142 6.71 3.91 -2.04
N GLU A 143 5.48 3.46 -2.17
CA GLU A 143 4.38 3.80 -1.27
C GLU A 143 4.04 2.60 -0.38
N ALA A 144 3.88 2.84 0.91
CA ALA A 144 3.54 1.82 1.91
C ALA A 144 2.03 1.51 1.90
N THR A 145 1.55 0.85 0.85
CA THR A 145 0.13 0.44 0.70
C THR A 145 -0.10 -1.03 1.05
N LYS A 146 0.97 -1.81 1.19
CA LYS A 146 0.98 -3.24 1.59
C LYS A 146 2.37 -3.66 2.01
N ASN A 147 2.50 -4.79 2.70
CA ASN A 147 3.80 -5.39 2.99
C ASN A 147 4.53 -5.75 1.69
N ARG A 148 5.82 -5.38 1.60
CA ARG A 148 6.66 -5.65 0.43
C ARG A 148 8.07 -6.08 0.85
N ASN A 149 8.65 -6.96 0.02
CA ASN A 149 10.07 -7.28 0.04
C ASN A 149 10.60 -7.03 -1.37
N ILE A 150 11.52 -6.09 -1.52
CA ILE A 150 12.06 -5.64 -2.80
C ILE A 150 13.58 -5.66 -2.71
N SER A 151 14.24 -6.25 -3.71
CA SER A 151 15.71 -6.26 -3.81
C SER A 151 16.17 -5.67 -5.13
N ALA A 152 17.33 -4.99 -5.11
CA ALA A 152 18.01 -4.50 -6.29
C ALA A 152 18.92 -5.61 -6.85
N GLU A 153 18.92 -5.77 -8.17
CA GLU A 153 19.79 -6.72 -8.90
C GLU A 153 20.84 -5.94 -9.67
N PHE A 154 22.08 -6.45 -9.66
CA PHE A 154 23.22 -5.85 -10.33
C PHE A 154 23.92 -6.90 -11.21
N ALA A 155 24.49 -6.45 -12.34
CA ALA A 155 25.26 -7.29 -13.26
C ALA A 155 26.61 -6.64 -13.54
N PRO A 156 27.64 -7.40 -13.89
CA PRO A 156 28.90 -6.85 -14.36
C PRO A 156 28.69 -5.99 -15.61
N ILE A 157 29.52 -4.97 -15.79
CA ILE A 157 29.52 -4.18 -17.01
C ILE A 157 30.25 -5.00 -18.08
N GLU A 158 29.54 -5.31 -19.17
CA GLU A 158 30.15 -5.97 -20.34
C GLU A 158 30.73 -4.89 -21.27
N TYR A 159 31.93 -5.11 -21.72
CA TYR A 159 32.62 -4.26 -22.72
C TYR A 159 32.78 -5.05 -24.03
N GLU A 160 32.42 -4.43 -25.14
CA GLU A 160 32.67 -4.97 -26.45
C GLU A 160 34.04 -4.49 -26.92
N VAL A 161 34.92 -5.43 -27.24
CA VAL A 161 36.26 -5.14 -27.80
C VAL A 161 36.21 -5.27 -29.31
N THR A 162 36.32 -4.14 -30.01
CA THR A 162 36.36 -4.09 -31.47
C THR A 162 37.73 -3.71 -31.96
N PHE A 163 38.22 -4.37 -32.98
CA PHE A 163 39.48 -4.04 -33.68
C PHE A 163 39.41 -4.48 -35.15
N ASP A 164 40.09 -3.72 -35.99
CA ASP A 164 40.20 -4.03 -37.42
C ASP A 164 41.41 -4.91 -37.67
N THR A 165 41.24 -5.91 -38.55
CA THR A 165 42.36 -6.71 -39.05
C THR A 165 43.09 -5.94 -40.13
N PRO A 166 44.44 -5.83 -40.09
CA PRO A 166 45.20 -5.15 -41.11
C PRO A 166 45.10 -5.89 -42.43
N SER A 167 45.06 -5.16 -43.56
CA SER A 167 44.93 -5.72 -44.91
C SER A 167 46.14 -6.57 -45.33
N ASN A 168 47.30 -6.36 -44.74
CA ASN A 168 48.56 -7.03 -45.03
C ASN A 168 49.21 -7.58 -43.75
N GLY A 169 48.59 -8.59 -43.12
CA GLY A 169 49.12 -9.18 -41.90
C GLY A 169 48.03 -9.85 -41.06
N SER A 170 48.43 -10.43 -39.93
CA SER A 170 47.51 -10.99 -38.94
C SER A 170 47.65 -10.21 -37.61
N LEU A 171 46.50 -9.94 -36.96
CA LEU A 171 46.44 -9.36 -35.63
C LEU A 171 45.87 -10.39 -34.66
N ASN A 172 46.61 -10.66 -33.59
CA ASN A 172 46.12 -11.45 -32.48
C ASN A 172 46.03 -10.55 -31.28
N VAL A 173 44.82 -10.38 -30.72
CA VAL A 173 44.54 -9.59 -29.51
C VAL A 173 44.31 -10.56 -28.36
N TYR A 174 44.90 -10.27 -27.22
CA TYR A 174 44.76 -11.07 -26.02
C TYR A 174 44.28 -10.18 -24.85
N ALA A 175 43.31 -10.67 -24.06
CA ALA A 175 42.91 -10.09 -22.79
C ALA A 175 43.07 -11.16 -21.71
N ASN A 176 43.71 -10.83 -20.60
CA ASN A 176 43.98 -11.77 -19.48
C ASN A 176 44.65 -13.09 -19.90
N GLY A 177 45.42 -13.12 -21.03
CA GLY A 177 46.08 -14.30 -21.57
C GLY A 177 45.20 -15.15 -22.51
N GLU A 178 43.97 -14.80 -22.74
CA GLU A 178 43.07 -15.43 -23.70
C GLU A 178 42.97 -14.61 -24.99
N ARG A 179 42.85 -15.32 -26.13
CA ARG A 179 42.70 -14.65 -27.43
C ARG A 179 41.31 -14.10 -27.60
N VAL A 180 41.22 -12.80 -27.92
CA VAL A 180 39.96 -12.07 -28.11
C VAL A 180 39.59 -12.03 -29.59
N THR A 181 38.32 -12.24 -29.91
CA THR A 181 37.73 -12.05 -31.23
C THR A 181 37.08 -10.66 -31.29
N SER A 182 37.25 -9.95 -32.43
CA SER A 182 36.58 -8.64 -32.62
C SER A 182 35.07 -8.75 -32.51
N GLY A 183 34.45 -7.88 -31.72
CA GLY A 183 33.03 -7.90 -31.41
C GLY A 183 32.66 -8.80 -30.22
N GLU A 184 33.65 -9.43 -29.56
CA GLU A 184 33.42 -10.27 -28.38
C GLU A 184 33.21 -9.41 -27.13
N LYS A 185 32.27 -9.81 -26.27
CA LYS A 185 31.98 -9.15 -25.00
C LYS A 185 32.86 -9.72 -23.88
N TRP A 186 33.42 -8.80 -23.10
CA TRP A 186 34.31 -9.12 -21.98
C TRP A 186 33.85 -8.44 -20.70
N LEU A 187 34.04 -9.13 -19.56
CA LEU A 187 33.71 -8.65 -18.21
C LEU A 187 34.89 -7.89 -17.57
#